data_95761c822161d04caf0e781eb6fb0d7d
#
_entry.id   95761c822161d04caf0e781eb6fb0d7d
#
_cell.length_a   1.000
_cell.length_b   1.000
_cell.length_c   1.000
_cell.angle_alpha   90.00
_cell.angle_beta   90.00
_cell.angle_gamma   90.00
#
_symmetry.space_group_name_H-M   'P 1'
#
loop_
_entity.id
_entity.type
_entity.pdbx_description
1 polymer ?
#
loop_
_entity_poly.entity_id
_entity_poly.type
_entity_poly.pdbx_seq_one_letter_code
_entity_poly.pdbx_strand_id
1 'polypeptide(L)'
;DFVLLVDLNEILFGGWDSFPDNTYDAALYAEVLKEKDLNLVKDELQAIKPMPAAFDHNFAKRLNGTHIKNAATRWDMVKQLREDIRNFKAANNCDRIVVLWAASTEIYIPMSEEHKSLASLEKAMKDNNTEVISPSMCYAYAAIAEGAPFIMGAPNLCVDIPAMWEFSKKQNIPIAGKDFKSGQTLMKTVLAPMFKTRMLGVSGWFSTNILGNRDGEVLDQPENFKTKAVSNLSVIDNIFEPEKFPDL
;
A
#
# COMPACT_ATOMS: atom_id res chain seq x y z
N ASP A 1 -4.44 14.12 25.22
CA ASP A 1 -4.49 13.92 23.75
C ASP A 1 -4.18 15.24 23.05
N PHE A 2 -3.30 15.19 22.05
CA PHE A 2 -2.87 16.40 21.31
C PHE A 2 -3.82 16.75 20.17
N VAL A 3 -4.63 15.79 19.72
CA VAL A 3 -5.64 15.93 18.67
C VAL A 3 -6.90 15.17 19.05
N LEU A 4 -8.03 15.68 18.63
CA LEU A 4 -9.29 14.94 18.73
C LEU A 4 -9.28 13.83 17.68
N LEU A 5 -9.30 12.59 18.17
CA LEU A 5 -9.42 11.40 17.32
C LEU A 5 -10.88 10.99 17.23
N VAL A 6 -11.26 10.41 16.10
CA VAL A 6 -12.56 9.76 15.91
C VAL A 6 -12.63 8.53 16.81
N ASP A 7 -13.78 8.26 17.42
CA ASP A 7 -14.01 7.03 18.15
C ASP A 7 -13.92 5.83 17.20
N LEU A 8 -13.30 4.75 17.64
CA LEU A 8 -13.13 3.55 16.80
C LEU A 8 -14.46 2.96 16.34
N ASN A 9 -15.52 3.11 17.12
CA ASN A 9 -16.87 2.65 16.79
C ASN A 9 -17.56 3.51 15.71
N GLU A 10 -17.03 4.70 15.41
CA GLU A 10 -17.54 5.58 14.37
C GLU A 10 -16.80 5.40 13.04
N ILE A 11 -15.76 4.55 13.00
CA ILE A 11 -15.01 4.26 11.78
C ILE A 11 -15.76 3.23 10.95
N LEU A 12 -16.10 3.58 9.72
CA LEU A 12 -16.68 2.67 8.75
C LEU A 12 -15.60 2.13 7.82
N PHE A 13 -15.61 0.81 7.64
CA PHE A 13 -14.66 0.12 6.79
C PHE A 13 -15.31 -0.32 5.48
N GLY A 14 -14.59 -0.15 4.40
CA GLY A 14 -14.89 -0.69 3.09
C GLY A 14 -13.61 -0.73 2.27
N GLY A 15 -13.61 -1.42 1.15
CA GLY A 15 -12.40 -1.53 0.37
C GLY A 15 -12.60 -2.30 -0.93
N TRP A 16 -11.50 -2.56 -1.59
CA TRP A 16 -11.43 -3.31 -2.83
C TRP A 16 -10.60 -4.57 -2.61
N ASP A 17 -11.02 -5.67 -3.19
CA ASP A 17 -10.23 -6.88 -3.24
C ASP A 17 -10.39 -7.56 -4.60
N SER A 18 -9.33 -8.21 -5.07
CA SER A 18 -9.36 -9.04 -6.26
C SER A 18 -10.06 -10.39 -6.06
N PHE A 19 -10.39 -10.72 -4.82
CA PHE A 19 -11.21 -11.86 -4.42
C PHE A 19 -12.56 -11.37 -3.87
N PRO A 20 -13.67 -12.08 -4.13
CA PRO A 20 -15.01 -11.62 -3.75
C PRO A 20 -15.37 -11.94 -2.30
N ASP A 21 -14.44 -12.51 -1.52
CA ASP A 21 -14.67 -12.94 -0.15
C ASP A 21 -15.08 -11.75 0.73
N ASN A 22 -16.09 -11.92 1.58
CA ASN A 22 -16.38 -10.95 2.61
C ASN A 22 -15.29 -10.94 3.69
N THR A 23 -15.29 -9.95 4.56
CA THR A 23 -14.20 -9.79 5.56
C THR A 23 -14.09 -10.98 6.52
N TYR A 24 -15.20 -11.68 6.85
CA TYR A 24 -15.14 -12.87 7.68
C TYR A 24 -14.41 -14.03 6.99
N ASP A 25 -14.79 -14.32 5.75
CA ASP A 25 -14.17 -15.42 4.97
C ASP A 25 -12.70 -15.12 4.68
N ALA A 26 -12.38 -13.86 4.36
CA ALA A 26 -11.00 -13.42 4.18
C ALA A 26 -10.17 -13.54 5.48
N ALA A 27 -10.75 -13.23 6.64
CA ALA A 27 -10.07 -13.38 7.93
C ALA A 27 -9.85 -14.84 8.32
N LEU A 28 -10.79 -15.73 8.02
CA LEU A 28 -10.62 -17.18 8.18
C LEU A 28 -9.49 -17.71 7.29
N TYR A 29 -9.47 -17.29 6.02
CA TYR A 29 -8.42 -17.71 5.08
C TYR A 29 -7.03 -17.22 5.52
N ALA A 30 -6.95 -16.02 6.10
CA ALA A 30 -5.69 -15.43 6.55
C ALA A 30 -5.05 -16.17 7.73
N GLU A 31 -5.84 -16.90 8.53
CA GLU A 31 -5.40 -17.68 9.71
C GLU A 31 -4.60 -16.86 10.75
N VAL A 32 -4.76 -15.54 10.78
CA VAL A 32 -4.07 -14.65 11.73
C VAL A 32 -4.80 -14.63 13.08
N LEU A 33 -6.13 -14.56 13.04
CA LEU A 33 -6.99 -14.59 14.22
C LEU A 33 -7.60 -15.98 14.40
N LYS A 34 -7.87 -16.35 15.64
CA LYS A 34 -8.52 -17.64 15.93
C LYS A 34 -9.98 -17.56 15.52
N GLU A 35 -10.49 -18.63 14.91
CA GLU A 35 -11.89 -18.72 14.49
C GLU A 35 -12.88 -18.40 15.61
N LYS A 36 -12.61 -18.86 16.85
CA LYS A 36 -13.46 -18.56 18.01
C LYS A 36 -13.63 -17.05 18.25
N ASP A 37 -12.59 -16.25 17.98
CA ASP A 37 -12.62 -14.81 18.19
C ASP A 37 -13.33 -14.12 17.00
N LEU A 38 -13.17 -14.62 15.77
CA LEU A 38 -13.89 -14.17 14.59
C LEU A 38 -15.39 -14.45 14.68
N ASN A 39 -15.78 -15.57 15.29
CA ASN A 39 -17.18 -15.93 15.46
C ASN A 39 -17.95 -14.97 16.39
N LEU A 40 -17.26 -14.21 17.25
CA LEU A 40 -17.90 -13.22 18.12
C LEU A 40 -18.43 -12.00 17.36
N VAL A 41 -17.84 -11.70 16.19
CA VAL A 41 -18.14 -10.54 15.35
C VAL A 41 -18.46 -10.95 13.91
N LYS A 42 -18.98 -12.17 13.74
CA LYS A 42 -19.19 -12.78 12.42
C LYS A 42 -20.13 -11.98 11.55
N ASP A 43 -21.26 -11.56 12.09
CA ASP A 43 -22.30 -10.89 11.32
C ASP A 43 -21.82 -9.53 10.81
N GLU A 44 -21.08 -8.79 11.64
CA GLU A 44 -20.45 -7.52 11.28
C GLU A 44 -19.40 -7.70 10.17
N LEU A 45 -18.57 -8.72 10.31
CA LEU A 45 -17.52 -9.00 9.30
C LEU A 45 -18.12 -9.47 7.98
N GLN A 46 -19.20 -10.27 8.00
CA GLN A 46 -19.89 -10.73 6.79
C GLN A 46 -20.63 -9.61 6.06
N ALA A 47 -21.03 -8.56 6.75
CA ALA A 47 -21.66 -7.39 6.15
C ALA A 47 -20.68 -6.57 5.29
N ILE A 48 -19.37 -6.62 5.57
CA ILE A 48 -18.34 -5.90 4.83
C ILE A 48 -17.92 -6.75 3.63
N LYS A 49 -18.33 -6.29 2.43
CA LYS A 49 -18.00 -6.93 1.15
C LYS A 49 -17.10 -6.02 0.32
N PRO A 50 -16.08 -6.56 -0.34
CA PRO A 50 -15.19 -5.75 -1.16
C PRO A 50 -15.86 -5.29 -2.45
N MET A 51 -15.46 -4.13 -2.94
CA MET A 51 -15.67 -3.70 -4.32
C MET A 51 -14.67 -4.38 -5.25
N PRO A 52 -14.97 -4.52 -6.56
CA PRO A 52 -14.01 -5.03 -7.53
C PRO A 52 -12.72 -4.20 -7.53
N ALA A 53 -11.56 -4.86 -7.44
CA ALA A 53 -10.27 -4.19 -7.37
C ALA A 53 -9.80 -3.66 -8.73
N ALA A 54 -9.07 -2.55 -8.70
CA ALA A 54 -8.17 -2.19 -9.77
C ALA A 54 -6.91 -3.07 -9.63
N PHE A 55 -6.81 -4.07 -10.47
CA PHE A 55 -5.78 -5.12 -10.41
C PHE A 55 -5.14 -5.33 -11.77
N ASP A 56 -3.85 -5.65 -11.77
CA ASP A 56 -3.11 -6.09 -12.96
C ASP A 56 -2.21 -7.28 -12.60
N HIS A 57 -2.47 -8.40 -13.25
CA HIS A 57 -1.74 -9.64 -13.04
C HIS A 57 -0.22 -9.49 -13.29
N ASN A 58 0.21 -8.57 -14.14
CA ASN A 58 1.64 -8.32 -14.37
C ASN A 58 2.35 -7.76 -13.13
N PHE A 59 1.63 -7.08 -12.24
CA PHE A 59 2.18 -6.52 -10.99
C PHE A 59 2.13 -7.48 -9.80
N ALA A 60 1.28 -8.49 -9.86
CA ALA A 60 1.16 -9.53 -8.83
C ALA A 60 0.84 -10.90 -9.48
N LYS A 61 1.82 -11.47 -10.17
CA LYS A 61 1.69 -12.64 -11.05
C LYS A 61 1.18 -13.91 -10.37
N ARG A 62 1.37 -14.03 -9.05
CA ARG A 62 0.93 -15.18 -8.27
C ARG A 62 -0.52 -15.08 -7.79
N LEU A 63 -1.13 -13.91 -7.88
CA LEU A 63 -2.52 -13.74 -7.49
C LEU A 63 -3.45 -13.97 -8.69
N ASN A 64 -4.46 -14.82 -8.50
CA ASN A 64 -5.44 -15.17 -9.52
C ASN A 64 -6.83 -14.66 -9.17
N GLY A 65 -6.92 -13.43 -8.67
CA GLY A 65 -8.19 -12.79 -8.35
C GLY A 65 -9.03 -12.51 -9.60
N THR A 66 -10.32 -12.78 -9.51
CA THR A 66 -11.29 -12.58 -10.59
C THR A 66 -12.27 -11.44 -10.33
N HIS A 67 -12.30 -10.92 -9.09
CA HIS A 67 -13.16 -9.81 -8.69
C HIS A 67 -12.46 -8.47 -8.98
N ILE A 68 -12.35 -8.16 -10.27
CA ILE A 68 -11.57 -7.03 -10.77
C ILE A 68 -12.40 -6.10 -11.65
N LYS A 69 -12.00 -4.83 -11.69
CA LYS A 69 -12.58 -3.83 -12.56
C LYS A 69 -12.27 -4.11 -14.02
N ASN A 70 -13.26 -3.94 -14.86
CA ASN A 70 -13.07 -3.93 -16.31
C ASN A 70 -12.82 -2.48 -16.76
N ALA A 71 -11.56 -2.14 -17.05
CA ALA A 71 -11.14 -0.83 -17.49
C ALA A 71 -10.27 -0.95 -18.74
N ALA A 72 -10.55 -0.15 -19.76
CA ALA A 72 -9.80 -0.18 -21.02
C ALA A 72 -8.39 0.44 -20.87
N THR A 73 -8.24 1.42 -19.99
CA THR A 73 -6.99 2.14 -19.74
C THR A 73 -6.76 2.34 -18.25
N ARG A 74 -5.52 2.69 -17.86
CA ARG A 74 -5.22 3.13 -16.48
C ARG A 74 -6.05 4.36 -16.09
N TRP A 75 -6.33 5.23 -17.04
CA TRP A 75 -7.17 6.39 -16.80
C TRP A 75 -8.63 6.02 -16.53
N ASP A 76 -9.17 5.03 -17.22
CA ASP A 76 -10.52 4.51 -16.95
C ASP A 76 -10.59 3.79 -15.60
N MET A 77 -9.53 3.08 -15.24
CA MET A 77 -9.38 2.49 -13.92
C MET A 77 -9.44 3.55 -12.81
N VAL A 78 -8.71 4.66 -12.98
CA VAL A 78 -8.76 5.82 -12.06
C VAL A 78 -10.17 6.39 -11.97
N LYS A 79 -10.89 6.57 -13.09
CA LYS A 79 -12.27 7.08 -13.07
C LYS A 79 -13.22 6.18 -12.25
N GLN A 80 -13.13 4.86 -12.43
CA GLN A 80 -13.94 3.90 -11.69
C GLN A 80 -13.60 3.92 -10.19
N LEU A 81 -12.32 4.03 -9.82
CA LEU A 81 -11.92 4.15 -8.41
C LEU A 81 -12.44 5.44 -7.78
N ARG A 82 -12.39 6.56 -8.51
CA ARG A 82 -12.96 7.84 -8.05
C ARG A 82 -14.46 7.75 -7.82
N GLU A 83 -15.18 7.05 -8.70
CA GLU A 83 -16.60 6.81 -8.55
C GLU A 83 -16.91 5.97 -7.31
N ASP A 84 -16.16 4.90 -7.07
CA ASP A 84 -16.28 4.07 -5.86
C ASP A 84 -16.10 4.89 -4.58
N ILE A 85 -15.08 5.75 -4.52
CA ILE A 85 -14.80 6.60 -3.36
C ILE A 85 -15.99 7.55 -3.10
N ARG A 86 -16.51 8.19 -4.15
CA ARG A 86 -17.70 9.08 -4.02
C ARG A 86 -18.93 8.32 -3.56
N ASN A 87 -19.17 7.15 -4.16
CA ASN A 87 -20.33 6.32 -3.84
C ASN A 87 -20.24 5.80 -2.39
N PHE A 88 -19.08 5.33 -1.96
CA PHE A 88 -18.86 4.88 -0.58
C PHE A 88 -19.11 6.02 0.41
N LYS A 89 -18.57 7.21 0.12
CA LYS A 89 -18.77 8.40 0.96
C LYS A 89 -20.24 8.77 1.09
N ALA A 90 -20.96 8.80 -0.04
CA ALA A 90 -22.37 9.18 -0.08
C ALA A 90 -23.27 8.13 0.57
N ALA A 91 -23.06 6.85 0.26
CA ALA A 91 -23.89 5.76 0.77
C ALA A 91 -23.78 5.60 2.30
N ASN A 92 -22.62 5.92 2.87
CA ASN A 92 -22.36 5.80 4.29
C ASN A 92 -22.38 7.14 5.05
N ASN A 93 -22.73 8.22 4.36
CA ASN A 93 -22.77 9.57 4.93
C ASN A 93 -21.46 9.96 5.69
N CYS A 94 -20.30 9.59 5.12
CA CYS A 94 -19.01 9.87 5.73
C CYS A 94 -18.63 11.34 5.57
N ASP A 95 -18.21 12.00 6.64
CA ASP A 95 -17.63 13.35 6.61
C ASP A 95 -16.30 13.37 5.88
N ARG A 96 -15.45 12.38 6.18
CA ARG A 96 -14.09 12.24 5.64
C ARG A 96 -13.82 10.80 5.21
N ILE A 97 -12.90 10.65 4.25
CA ILE A 97 -12.38 9.36 3.82
C ILE A 97 -10.85 9.40 3.92
N VAL A 98 -10.27 8.30 4.31
CA VAL A 98 -8.84 8.00 4.17
C VAL A 98 -8.71 6.71 3.39
N VAL A 99 -7.88 6.70 2.37
CA VAL A 99 -7.59 5.51 1.58
C VAL A 99 -6.25 4.93 2.02
N LEU A 100 -6.27 3.65 2.37
CA LEU A 100 -5.09 2.92 2.83
C LEU A 100 -4.81 1.75 1.88
N TRP A 101 -3.61 1.71 1.31
CA TRP A 101 -3.14 0.52 0.61
C TRP A 101 -2.56 -0.48 1.63
N ALA A 102 -3.30 -1.52 1.90
CA ALA A 102 -2.89 -2.66 2.73
C ALA A 102 -2.80 -3.96 1.91
N ALA A 103 -2.85 -3.85 0.59
CA ALA A 103 -2.75 -4.97 -0.33
C ALA A 103 -1.30 -5.40 -0.57
N SER A 104 -1.14 -6.50 -1.30
CA SER A 104 0.14 -7.14 -1.57
C SER A 104 1.17 -6.22 -2.24
N THR A 105 2.43 -6.60 -2.10
CA THR A 105 3.57 -5.94 -2.73
C THR A 105 3.53 -6.13 -4.25
N GLU A 106 3.58 -5.05 -5.01
CA GLU A 106 3.72 -5.07 -6.47
C GLU A 106 5.17 -5.35 -6.88
N ILE A 107 5.38 -5.76 -8.15
CA ILE A 107 6.73 -5.94 -8.70
C ILE A 107 7.55 -4.67 -8.62
N TYR A 108 8.87 -4.84 -8.60
CA TYR A 108 9.80 -3.72 -8.65
C TYR A 108 9.78 -3.06 -10.03
N ILE A 109 9.46 -1.78 -10.07
CA ILE A 109 9.63 -0.92 -11.23
C ILE A 109 10.59 0.23 -10.88
N PRO A 110 11.53 0.58 -11.76
CA PRO A 110 12.38 1.75 -11.56
C PRO A 110 11.60 3.04 -11.79
N MET A 111 12.04 4.12 -11.17
CA MET A 111 11.53 5.45 -11.49
C MET A 111 11.87 5.82 -12.95
N SER A 112 10.89 6.32 -13.68
CA SER A 112 11.01 6.72 -15.09
C SER A 112 10.60 8.18 -15.32
N GLU A 113 10.68 8.67 -16.56
CA GLU A 113 10.28 10.04 -16.89
C GLU A 113 8.81 10.31 -16.64
N GLU A 114 7.95 9.29 -16.77
CA GLU A 114 6.52 9.36 -16.52
C GLU A 114 6.19 9.69 -15.06
N HIS A 115 7.09 9.37 -14.14
CA HIS A 115 6.92 9.60 -12.70
C HIS A 115 7.39 10.99 -12.23
N LYS A 116 8.05 11.78 -13.09
CA LYS A 116 8.72 13.03 -12.68
C LYS A 116 7.79 14.23 -12.53
N SER A 117 6.65 14.24 -13.22
CA SER A 117 5.67 15.31 -13.12
C SER A 117 4.24 14.81 -13.21
N LEU A 118 3.30 15.57 -12.64
CA LEU A 118 1.87 15.24 -12.73
C LEU A 118 1.40 15.11 -14.18
N ALA A 119 1.85 16.01 -15.05
CA ALA A 119 1.46 16.01 -16.46
C ALA A 119 1.95 14.76 -17.21
N SER A 120 3.18 14.31 -16.96
CA SER A 120 3.72 13.08 -17.56
C SER A 120 3.03 11.83 -17.01
N LEU A 121 2.71 11.80 -15.70
CA LEU A 121 1.97 10.70 -15.08
C LEU A 121 0.56 10.57 -15.68
N GLU A 122 -0.19 11.68 -15.76
CA GLU A 122 -1.52 11.68 -16.36
C GLU A 122 -1.51 11.27 -17.84
N LYS A 123 -0.50 11.73 -18.59
CA LYS A 123 -0.32 11.31 -19.98
C LYS A 123 -0.11 9.81 -20.06
N ALA A 124 0.79 9.25 -19.27
CA ALA A 124 1.06 7.82 -19.24
C ALA A 124 -0.16 6.97 -18.86
N MET A 125 -0.99 7.45 -17.92
CA MET A 125 -2.27 6.82 -17.58
C MET A 125 -3.26 6.83 -18.75
N LYS A 126 -3.36 7.94 -19.48
CA LYS A 126 -4.25 8.09 -20.65
C LYS A 126 -3.76 7.28 -21.85
N ASP A 127 -2.46 7.23 -22.07
CA ASP A 127 -1.81 6.43 -23.11
C ASP A 127 -1.77 4.93 -22.75
N ASN A 128 -2.27 4.56 -21.58
CA ASN A 128 -2.30 3.20 -21.05
C ASN A 128 -0.91 2.53 -20.97
N ASN A 129 0.10 3.28 -20.51
CA ASN A 129 1.43 2.71 -20.28
C ASN A 129 1.43 1.81 -19.05
N THR A 130 1.08 0.54 -19.25
CA THR A 130 0.91 -0.47 -18.19
C THR A 130 2.23 -0.96 -17.61
N GLU A 131 3.37 -0.68 -18.21
CA GLU A 131 4.68 -1.11 -17.72
C GLU A 131 5.18 -0.24 -16.56
N VAL A 132 4.81 1.04 -16.56
CA VAL A 132 5.28 2.03 -15.58
C VAL A 132 4.19 2.55 -14.64
N ILE A 133 2.91 2.38 -15.01
CA ILE A 133 1.78 2.80 -14.17
C ILE A 133 1.21 1.59 -13.44
N SER A 134 1.53 1.48 -12.16
CA SER A 134 1.02 0.40 -11.31
C SER A 134 -0.43 0.63 -10.85
N PRO A 135 -1.15 -0.43 -10.45
CA PRO A 135 -2.45 -0.31 -9.79
C PRO A 135 -2.41 0.61 -8.56
N SER A 136 -1.39 0.50 -7.70
CA SER A 136 -1.29 1.35 -6.50
C SER A 136 -1.19 2.84 -6.83
N MET A 137 -0.54 3.22 -7.94
CA MET A 137 -0.52 4.60 -8.42
C MET A 137 -1.92 5.08 -8.83
N CYS A 138 -2.74 4.20 -9.43
CA CYS A 138 -4.12 4.53 -9.80
C CYS A 138 -4.98 4.80 -8.55
N TYR A 139 -4.83 4.00 -7.49
CA TYR A 139 -5.51 4.24 -6.21
C TYR A 139 -5.07 5.54 -5.55
N ALA A 140 -3.77 5.80 -5.48
CA ALA A 140 -3.24 7.03 -4.90
C ALA A 140 -3.75 8.27 -5.66
N TYR A 141 -3.69 8.23 -6.99
CA TYR A 141 -4.21 9.32 -7.82
C TYR A 141 -5.72 9.53 -7.58
N ALA A 142 -6.52 8.46 -7.58
CA ALA A 142 -7.96 8.53 -7.38
C ALA A 142 -8.32 9.10 -6.00
N ALA A 143 -7.63 8.68 -4.95
CA ALA A 143 -7.83 9.19 -3.59
C ALA A 143 -7.54 10.70 -3.51
N ILE A 144 -6.37 11.14 -3.99
CA ILE A 144 -5.98 12.55 -3.99
C ILE A 144 -6.98 13.39 -4.79
N ALA A 145 -7.42 12.90 -5.95
CA ALA A 145 -8.39 13.59 -6.81
C ALA A 145 -9.78 13.76 -6.16
N GLU A 146 -10.16 12.87 -5.25
CA GLU A 146 -11.42 12.93 -4.49
C GLU A 146 -11.26 13.59 -3.11
N GLY A 147 -10.11 14.20 -2.84
CA GLY A 147 -9.86 14.89 -1.58
C GLY A 147 -9.64 13.96 -0.38
N ALA A 148 -9.31 12.70 -0.63
CA ALA A 148 -9.04 11.71 0.40
C ALA A 148 -7.52 11.56 0.61
N PRO A 149 -7.01 11.68 1.85
CA PRO A 149 -5.65 11.31 2.18
C PRO A 149 -5.34 9.87 1.75
N PHE A 150 -4.10 9.65 1.28
CA PHE A 150 -3.66 8.31 0.86
C PHE A 150 -2.46 7.84 1.68
N ILE A 151 -2.54 6.60 2.19
CA ILE A 151 -1.48 5.96 2.97
C ILE A 151 -1.00 4.72 2.22
N MET A 152 0.31 4.68 1.93
CA MET A 152 0.94 3.54 1.28
C MET A 152 1.54 2.59 2.30
N GLY A 153 0.84 1.51 2.62
CA GLY A 153 1.28 0.50 3.59
C GLY A 153 2.26 -0.55 3.04
N ALA A 154 2.45 -0.60 1.71
CA ALA A 154 3.38 -1.52 1.04
C ALA A 154 4.62 -0.78 0.50
N PRO A 155 5.69 -1.50 0.10
CA PRO A 155 6.94 -0.89 -0.39
C PRO A 155 6.90 -0.43 -1.85
N ASN A 156 5.75 -0.50 -2.52
CA ASN A 156 5.60 -0.20 -3.95
C ASN A 156 6.06 1.21 -4.31
N LEU A 157 6.57 1.40 -5.52
CA LEU A 157 6.83 2.73 -6.07
C LEU A 157 5.47 3.43 -6.31
N CYS A 158 5.14 4.40 -5.46
CA CYS A 158 3.83 5.06 -5.51
C CYS A 158 3.89 6.49 -4.95
N VAL A 159 3.82 6.65 -3.61
CA VAL A 159 3.79 7.98 -2.96
C VAL A 159 5.14 8.68 -2.94
N ASP A 160 6.21 8.00 -3.26
CA ASP A 160 7.58 8.51 -3.30
C ASP A 160 8.01 9.03 -4.69
N ILE A 161 7.09 9.11 -5.65
CA ILE A 161 7.36 9.71 -6.96
C ILE A 161 7.07 11.23 -6.97
N PRO A 162 7.87 12.05 -7.67
CA PRO A 162 7.66 13.50 -7.74
C PRO A 162 6.26 13.91 -8.21
N ALA A 163 5.69 13.20 -9.17
CA ALA A 163 4.34 13.45 -9.69
C ALA A 163 3.25 13.40 -8.59
N MET A 164 3.33 12.41 -7.66
CA MET A 164 2.37 12.30 -6.56
C MET A 164 2.57 13.42 -5.53
N TRP A 165 3.80 13.84 -5.28
CA TRP A 165 4.07 14.99 -4.42
C TRP A 165 3.54 16.30 -5.00
N GLU A 166 3.75 16.51 -6.31
CA GLU A 166 3.18 17.65 -7.02
C GLU A 166 1.65 17.65 -6.90
N PHE A 167 1.01 16.50 -7.15
CA PHE A 167 -0.43 16.37 -7.10
C PHE A 167 -1.00 16.57 -5.69
N SER A 168 -0.40 15.94 -4.69
CA SER A 168 -0.75 16.10 -3.27
C SER A 168 -0.69 17.57 -2.84
N LYS A 169 0.39 18.27 -3.16
CA LYS A 169 0.54 19.70 -2.86
C LYS A 169 -0.50 20.55 -3.59
N LYS A 170 -0.74 20.29 -4.87
CA LYS A 170 -1.72 21.01 -5.69
C LYS A 170 -3.14 20.88 -5.14
N GLN A 171 -3.51 19.70 -4.65
CA GLN A 171 -4.82 19.42 -4.07
C GLN A 171 -4.89 19.73 -2.57
N ASN A 172 -3.76 20.04 -1.93
CA ASN A 172 -3.64 20.19 -0.47
C ASN A 172 -4.14 18.95 0.30
N ILE A 173 -3.85 17.76 -0.20
CA ILE A 173 -4.24 16.47 0.38
C ILE A 173 -2.98 15.74 0.85
N PRO A 174 -2.88 15.35 2.13
CA PRO A 174 -1.71 14.66 2.64
C PRO A 174 -1.61 13.23 2.09
N ILE A 175 -0.37 12.80 1.85
CA ILE A 175 0.00 11.42 1.55
C ILE A 175 1.04 10.95 2.54
N ALA A 176 1.04 9.66 2.87
CA ALA A 176 1.98 9.07 3.81
C ALA A 176 2.46 7.69 3.31
N GLY A 177 3.61 7.25 3.77
CA GLY A 177 4.24 5.97 3.45
C GLY A 177 5.75 6.12 3.40
N LYS A 178 6.43 5.05 2.99
CA LYS A 178 5.80 3.82 2.50
C LYS A 178 6.23 2.65 3.37
N ASP A 179 5.54 1.52 3.20
CA ASP A 179 5.81 0.26 3.89
C ASP A 179 5.64 0.35 5.41
N PHE A 180 4.73 -0.41 5.97
CA PHE A 180 4.52 -0.44 7.41
C PHE A 180 5.79 -0.91 8.13
N LYS A 181 6.26 -0.13 9.10
CA LYS A 181 7.45 -0.42 9.90
C LYS A 181 7.09 -1.35 11.05
N SER A 182 6.97 -2.63 10.75
CA SER A 182 6.71 -3.72 11.69
C SER A 182 7.80 -4.80 11.59
N GLY A 183 7.78 -5.80 12.47
CA GLY A 183 8.70 -6.92 12.44
C GLY A 183 10.18 -6.49 12.38
N GLN A 184 10.93 -7.08 11.45
CA GLN A 184 12.35 -6.79 11.30
C GLN A 184 12.68 -5.32 11.00
N THR A 185 11.82 -4.63 10.26
CA THR A 185 12.06 -3.22 9.92
C THR A 185 11.94 -2.34 11.15
N LEU A 186 10.96 -2.60 12.02
CA LEU A 186 10.84 -1.93 13.31
C LEU A 186 12.10 -2.19 14.16
N MET A 187 12.55 -3.44 14.26
CA MET A 187 13.77 -3.78 15.01
C MET A 187 15.00 -3.06 14.47
N LYS A 188 15.14 -2.92 13.16
CA LYS A 188 16.21 -2.13 12.54
C LYS A 188 16.17 -0.67 12.98
N THR A 189 14.99 -0.04 12.99
CA THR A 189 14.85 1.37 13.41
C THR A 189 15.17 1.60 14.88
N VAL A 190 15.06 0.57 15.72
CA VAL A 190 15.42 0.63 17.16
C VAL A 190 16.91 0.36 17.36
N LEU A 191 17.44 -0.69 16.74
CA LEU A 191 18.82 -1.16 17.01
C LEU A 191 19.88 -0.36 16.25
N ALA A 192 19.62 0.04 15.00
CA ALA A 192 20.63 0.72 14.19
C ALA A 192 21.09 2.07 14.80
N PRO A 193 20.20 2.94 15.33
CA PRO A 193 20.66 4.15 16.03
C PRO A 193 21.50 3.85 17.26
N MET A 194 21.16 2.79 18.01
CA MET A 194 21.94 2.35 19.17
C MET A 194 23.35 1.90 18.74
N PHE A 195 23.48 1.13 17.68
CA PHE A 195 24.80 0.72 17.16
C PHE A 195 25.60 1.92 16.65
N LYS A 196 24.97 2.81 15.88
CA LYS A 196 25.62 4.04 15.37
C LYS A 196 26.17 4.91 16.49
N THR A 197 25.40 5.15 17.57
CA THR A 197 25.87 5.93 18.73
C THR A 197 27.05 5.29 19.47
N ARG A 198 27.21 3.98 19.33
CA ARG A 198 28.35 3.24 19.93
C ARG A 198 29.49 3.01 18.94
N MET A 199 29.44 3.61 17.75
CA MET A 199 30.40 3.40 16.67
C MET A 199 30.61 1.91 16.32
N LEU A 200 29.50 1.15 16.33
CA LEU A 200 29.45 -0.26 15.96
C LEU A 200 28.84 -0.43 14.59
N GLY A 201 29.58 -1.04 13.67
CA GLY A 201 29.08 -1.42 12.35
C GLY A 201 28.19 -2.68 12.39
N VAL A 202 27.42 -2.90 11.34
CA VAL A 202 26.58 -4.08 11.15
C VAL A 202 27.11 -4.88 9.96
N SER A 203 27.69 -6.05 10.21
CA SER A 203 28.23 -6.94 9.19
C SER A 203 27.16 -7.80 8.50
N GLY A 204 25.99 -7.92 9.09
CA GLY A 204 24.87 -8.68 8.52
C GLY A 204 23.62 -8.61 9.37
N TRP A 205 22.46 -8.76 8.71
CA TRP A 205 21.16 -8.84 9.36
C TRP A 205 20.37 -10.03 8.82
N PHE A 206 19.96 -10.91 9.71
CA PHE A 206 19.12 -12.06 9.39
C PHE A 206 17.86 -12.04 10.23
N SER A 207 16.73 -12.28 9.59
CA SER A 207 15.44 -12.42 10.27
C SER A 207 14.50 -13.31 9.46
N THR A 208 13.60 -13.97 10.16
CA THR A 208 12.47 -14.68 9.55
C THR A 208 11.25 -13.77 9.53
N ASN A 209 10.41 -13.94 8.52
CA ASN A 209 9.12 -13.27 8.44
C ASN A 209 8.02 -14.26 8.78
N ILE A 210 7.04 -13.78 9.55
CA ILE A 210 5.76 -14.45 9.70
C ILE A 210 4.81 -13.77 8.70
N LEU A 211 4.35 -14.56 7.73
CA LEU A 211 3.49 -14.08 6.65
C LEU A 211 2.08 -14.64 6.86
N GLY A 212 1.07 -13.81 6.64
CA GLY A 212 -0.32 -14.23 6.62
C GLY A 212 -0.93 -14.00 5.24
N ASN A 213 -2.14 -14.52 5.04
CA ASN A 213 -2.88 -14.40 3.81
C ASN A 213 -2.07 -14.90 2.59
N ARG A 214 -2.10 -14.19 1.48
CA ARG A 214 -1.40 -14.53 0.23
C ARG A 214 -0.03 -13.89 0.08
N ASP A 215 0.48 -13.24 1.12
CA ASP A 215 1.78 -12.56 1.04
C ASP A 215 2.95 -13.52 0.75
N GLY A 216 2.88 -14.75 1.27
CA GLY A 216 3.86 -15.79 0.97
C GLY A 216 3.92 -16.13 -0.52
N GLU A 217 2.76 -16.27 -1.15
CA GLU A 217 2.64 -16.57 -2.59
C GLU A 217 3.19 -15.41 -3.44
N VAL A 218 2.85 -14.17 -3.08
CA VAL A 218 3.32 -12.98 -3.79
C VAL A 218 4.82 -12.80 -3.67
N LEU A 219 5.37 -12.92 -2.46
CA LEU A 219 6.80 -12.71 -2.20
C LEU A 219 7.69 -13.89 -2.66
N ASP A 220 7.12 -15.04 -2.99
CA ASP A 220 7.82 -16.11 -3.69
C ASP A 220 8.21 -15.72 -5.14
N GLN A 221 7.59 -14.67 -5.68
CA GLN A 221 7.98 -14.09 -6.96
C GLN A 221 9.19 -13.15 -6.77
N PRO A 222 10.34 -13.40 -7.44
CA PRO A 222 11.57 -12.61 -7.25
C PRO A 222 11.42 -11.11 -7.50
N GLU A 223 10.58 -10.71 -8.46
CA GLU A 223 10.34 -9.30 -8.79
C GLU A 223 9.58 -8.56 -7.68
N ASN A 224 8.58 -9.21 -7.05
CA ASN A 224 7.85 -8.67 -5.91
C ASN A 224 8.73 -8.68 -4.66
N PHE A 225 9.49 -9.76 -4.44
CA PHE A 225 10.46 -9.84 -3.35
C PHE A 225 11.52 -8.73 -3.43
N LYS A 226 12.00 -8.39 -4.64
CA LYS A 226 12.95 -7.30 -4.86
C LYS A 226 12.43 -5.97 -4.32
N THR A 227 11.16 -5.65 -4.57
CA THR A 227 10.52 -4.41 -4.05
C THR A 227 10.59 -4.37 -2.52
N LYS A 228 10.27 -5.47 -1.86
CA LYS A 228 10.33 -5.60 -0.40
C LYS A 228 11.75 -5.54 0.14
N ALA A 229 12.69 -6.21 -0.53
CA ALA A 229 14.09 -6.25 -0.13
C ALA A 229 14.72 -4.84 -0.19
N VAL A 230 14.51 -4.09 -1.26
CA VAL A 230 15.00 -2.71 -1.40
C VAL A 230 14.47 -1.82 -0.27
N SER A 231 13.17 -1.89 0.05
CA SER A 231 12.59 -1.14 1.16
C SER A 231 13.22 -1.51 2.51
N ASN A 232 13.39 -2.80 2.79
CA ASN A 232 13.89 -3.28 4.07
C ASN A 232 15.39 -3.01 4.28
N LEU A 233 16.19 -3.03 3.21
CA LEU A 233 17.64 -2.75 3.29
C LEU A 233 17.91 -1.26 3.45
N SER A 234 17.19 -0.40 2.74
CA SER A 234 17.38 1.04 2.78
C SER A 234 17.28 1.67 4.17
N VAL A 235 16.61 1.01 5.12
CA VAL A 235 16.49 1.49 6.50
C VAL A 235 17.86 1.54 7.19
N ILE A 236 18.70 0.52 7.02
CA ILE A 236 20.03 0.46 7.60
C ILE A 236 20.91 1.54 6.98
N ASP A 237 20.93 1.61 5.65
CA ASP A 237 21.73 2.59 4.91
C ASP A 237 21.37 4.04 5.28
N ASN A 238 20.08 4.34 5.41
CA ASN A 238 19.61 5.66 5.82
C ASN A 238 19.99 6.04 7.25
N ILE A 239 20.15 5.07 8.15
CA ILE A 239 20.54 5.32 9.55
C ILE A 239 22.05 5.42 9.69
N PHE A 240 22.79 4.49 9.12
CA PHE A 240 24.24 4.46 9.22
C PHE A 240 24.93 5.50 8.34
N GLU A 241 24.32 5.87 7.21
CA GLU A 241 24.87 6.85 6.26
C GLU A 241 26.30 6.46 5.82
N PRO A 242 26.50 5.30 5.17
CA PRO A 242 27.84 4.76 4.89
C PRO A 242 28.73 5.69 4.05
N GLU A 243 28.13 6.61 3.29
CA GLU A 243 28.89 7.65 2.56
C GLU A 243 29.58 8.64 3.51
N LYS A 244 28.99 8.91 4.68
CA LYS A 244 29.54 9.80 5.71
C LYS A 244 30.38 9.05 6.74
N PHE A 245 30.06 7.79 6.99
CA PHE A 245 30.67 6.94 8.02
C PHE A 245 31.06 5.58 7.42
N PRO A 246 32.09 5.53 6.56
CA PRO A 246 32.44 4.31 5.81
C PRO A 246 32.92 3.15 6.68
N ASP A 247 33.30 3.42 7.92
CA ASP A 247 33.81 2.40 8.87
C ASP A 247 32.71 1.80 9.77
N LEU A 248 31.42 2.18 9.56
CA LEU A 248 30.28 1.67 10.34
C LEU A 248 29.52 0.54 9.65
#